data_375caebbfa0472109486642043307b3f
#
_entry.id   375caebbfa0472109486642043307b3f
#
_cell.length_a   1.000
_cell.length_b   1.000
_cell.length_c   1.000
_cell.angle_alpha   90.00
_cell.angle_beta   90.00
_cell.angle_gamma   90.00
#
_symmetry.space_group_name_H-M   'P 1'
#
loop_
_entity.id
_entity.type
_entity.pdbx_description
1 polymer ?
#
loop_
_entity_poly.entity_id
_entity_poly.type
_entity_poly.pdbx_seq_one_letter_code
_entity_poly.pdbx_strand_id
1 'polypeptide(L)'
;MTLKYLPEGALLNLPRNKAFIGSRKGLESAQKLGEILEAVALSCDNDLNLTVRLGEGLVGVIPRREATLPLPDRKEKDIAVISRVGKAVCFKVLGFGKKDNRPCVFLSRRAAQEDCLENH
;
A
#
# COMPACT_ATOMS: atom_id res chain seq x y z
N MET A 1 -27.03 2.47 8.38
CA MET A 1 -25.83 1.72 8.70
C MET A 1 -24.65 2.15 7.84
N THR A 2 -23.56 2.24 8.42
CA THR A 2 -22.36 2.66 7.72
C THR A 2 -21.53 1.45 7.36
N LEU A 3 -21.03 1.42 6.16
CA LEU A 3 -20.08 0.41 5.78
C LEU A 3 -18.81 0.64 6.57
N LYS A 4 -18.45 -0.32 7.37
CA LYS A 4 -17.23 -0.23 8.17
C LYS A 4 -16.01 -0.71 7.39
N TYR A 5 -16.25 -1.38 6.28
CA TYR A 5 -15.21 -1.98 5.48
C TYR A 5 -15.46 -1.70 4.02
N LEU A 6 -14.50 -1.05 3.37
CA LEU A 6 -14.57 -0.78 1.95
C LEU A 6 -13.66 -1.73 1.19
N PRO A 7 -14.09 -2.21 0.02
CA PRO A 7 -13.22 -3.07 -0.78
C PRO A 7 -12.00 -2.30 -1.25
N GLU A 8 -10.91 -3.02 -1.43
CA GLU A 8 -9.69 -2.47 -1.97
C GLU A 8 -9.97 -1.90 -3.37
N GLY A 9 -9.55 -0.67 -3.59
CA GLY A 9 -9.86 0.06 -4.81
C GLY A 9 -10.87 1.19 -4.60
N ALA A 10 -11.63 1.15 -3.50
CA ALA A 10 -12.67 2.14 -3.26
C ALA A 10 -12.12 3.54 -3.04
N LEU A 11 -10.90 3.67 -2.53
CA LEU A 11 -10.28 4.96 -2.23
C LEU A 11 -9.53 5.55 -3.42
N LEU A 12 -9.19 4.74 -4.41
CA LEU A 12 -8.22 5.09 -5.45
C LEU A 12 -8.50 6.44 -6.13
N ASN A 13 -9.75 6.71 -6.46
CA ASN A 13 -10.11 7.92 -7.18
C ASN A 13 -10.62 9.05 -6.29
N LEU A 14 -10.60 8.89 -4.99
CA LEU A 14 -11.06 9.94 -4.09
C LEU A 14 -10.04 11.08 -4.05
N PRO A 15 -10.51 12.36 -4.05
CA PRO A 15 -9.59 13.49 -4.01
C PRO A 15 -8.63 13.47 -2.83
N ARG A 16 -9.10 13.03 -1.66
CA ARG A 16 -8.26 12.95 -0.47
C ARG A 16 -7.09 11.97 -0.68
N ASN A 17 -7.37 10.80 -1.25
CA ASN A 17 -6.33 9.83 -1.54
C ASN A 17 -5.32 10.40 -2.53
N LYS A 18 -5.80 11.02 -3.61
CA LYS A 18 -4.93 11.60 -4.63
C LYS A 18 -4.05 12.70 -4.05
N ALA A 19 -4.59 13.50 -3.13
CA ALA A 19 -3.83 14.57 -2.50
C ALA A 19 -2.68 14.00 -1.65
N PHE A 20 -2.93 12.92 -0.91
CA PHE A 20 -1.89 12.31 -0.08
C PHE A 20 -0.80 11.64 -0.91
N ILE A 21 -1.18 10.86 -1.91
CA ILE A 21 -0.18 10.11 -2.70
C ILE A 21 0.51 10.99 -3.74
N GLY A 22 0.01 12.18 -4.01
CA GLY A 22 0.48 13.04 -5.09
C GLY A 22 1.81 13.72 -4.83
N SER A 23 2.29 13.76 -3.60
CA SER A 23 3.53 14.44 -3.26
C SER A 23 4.18 13.81 -2.04
N ARG A 24 5.48 14.10 -1.86
CA ARG A 24 6.20 13.66 -0.67
C ARG A 24 5.58 14.23 0.60
N LYS A 25 5.22 15.51 0.58
CA LYS A 25 4.57 16.16 1.72
C LYS A 25 3.26 15.48 2.08
N GLY A 26 2.46 15.14 1.07
CA GLY A 26 1.22 14.42 1.31
C GLY A 26 1.45 13.08 1.95
N LEU A 27 2.47 12.35 1.48
CA LEU A 27 2.81 11.05 2.03
C LEU A 27 3.33 11.16 3.47
N GLU A 28 4.12 12.20 3.77
CA GLU A 28 4.58 12.44 5.12
C GLU A 28 3.42 12.74 6.06
N SER A 29 2.46 13.52 5.61
CA SER A 29 1.25 13.81 6.39
C SER A 29 0.43 12.54 6.63
N ALA A 30 0.28 11.72 5.60
CA ALA A 30 -0.44 10.46 5.71
C ALA A 30 0.22 9.51 6.71
N GLN A 31 1.55 9.48 6.72
CA GLN A 31 2.30 8.67 7.68
C GLN A 31 1.99 9.11 9.11
N LYS A 32 2.02 10.41 9.37
CA LYS A 32 1.75 10.94 10.70
C LYS A 32 0.32 10.66 11.16
N LEU A 33 -0.63 10.73 10.23
CA LEU A 33 -2.05 10.53 10.54
C LEU A 33 -2.46 9.06 10.54
N GLY A 34 -1.61 8.18 10.04
CA GLY A 34 -1.96 6.78 9.92
C GLY A 34 -3.03 6.51 8.88
N GLU A 35 -3.07 7.32 7.81
CA GLU A 35 -4.08 7.20 6.76
C GLU A 35 -3.90 5.95 5.92
N ILE A 36 -5.02 5.34 5.56
CA ILE A 36 -5.03 4.26 4.58
C ILE A 36 -5.17 4.89 3.20
N LEU A 37 -4.22 4.57 2.33
CA LEU A 37 -4.17 5.11 0.97
C LEU A 37 -4.25 3.98 -0.04
N GLU A 38 -4.47 4.34 -1.30
CA GLU A 38 -4.48 3.37 -2.41
C GLU A 38 -3.72 3.90 -3.61
N ALA A 39 -3.08 2.99 -4.32
CA ALA A 39 -2.45 3.27 -5.60
C ALA A 39 -2.39 1.97 -6.40
N VAL A 40 -2.06 2.08 -7.69
CA VAL A 40 -2.00 0.91 -8.56
C VAL A 40 -0.63 0.25 -8.44
N ALA A 41 -0.63 -1.06 -8.24
CA ALA A 41 0.60 -1.84 -8.26
C ALA A 41 1.08 -1.98 -9.70
N LEU A 42 2.34 -1.59 -9.94
CA LEU A 42 2.92 -1.58 -11.27
C LEU A 42 3.62 -2.88 -11.61
N SER A 43 4.30 -3.47 -10.64
CA SER A 43 5.11 -4.65 -10.89
C SER A 43 5.39 -5.40 -9.59
N CYS A 44 5.89 -6.60 -9.75
CA CYS A 44 6.32 -7.45 -8.65
C CYS A 44 7.70 -7.99 -9.01
N ASP A 45 8.68 -7.83 -8.13
CA ASP A 45 10.00 -8.34 -8.41
C ASP A 45 10.16 -9.81 -8.02
N ASN A 46 11.35 -10.37 -8.22
CA ASN A 46 11.61 -11.78 -7.95
C ASN A 46 11.50 -12.13 -6.47
N ASP A 47 11.67 -11.14 -5.59
CA ASP A 47 11.54 -11.32 -4.15
C ASP A 47 10.12 -11.04 -3.66
N LEU A 48 9.18 -10.84 -4.59
CA LEU A 48 7.76 -10.58 -4.31
C LEU A 48 7.51 -9.25 -3.59
N ASN A 49 8.34 -8.26 -3.86
CA ASN A 49 8.08 -6.89 -3.44
C ASN A 49 7.24 -6.20 -4.51
N LEU A 50 6.14 -5.58 -4.11
CA LEU A 50 5.30 -4.83 -5.05
C LEU A 50 5.81 -3.41 -5.20
N THR A 51 5.79 -2.92 -6.42
CA THR A 51 6.11 -1.53 -6.73
C THR A 51 4.82 -0.81 -7.09
N VAL A 52 4.58 0.35 -6.48
CA VAL A 52 3.38 1.13 -6.76
C VAL A 52 3.75 2.54 -7.20
N ARG A 53 2.89 3.14 -8.03
CA ARG A 53 3.12 4.49 -8.55
C ARG A 53 2.60 5.52 -7.57
N LEU A 54 3.44 6.50 -7.25
CA LEU A 54 3.08 7.65 -6.43
C LEU A 54 3.35 8.92 -7.24
N GLY A 55 2.88 10.06 -6.73
CA GLY A 55 3.10 11.34 -7.41
C GLY A 55 4.54 11.83 -7.32
N GLU A 56 4.84 12.88 -8.08
CA GLU A 56 6.18 13.51 -8.12
C GLU A 56 7.30 12.56 -8.51
N GLY A 57 6.98 11.53 -9.29
CA GLY A 57 7.98 10.55 -9.70
C GLY A 57 8.42 9.62 -8.59
N LEU A 58 7.76 9.66 -7.44
CA LEU A 58 8.08 8.77 -6.34
C LEU A 58 7.56 7.37 -6.61
N VAL A 59 8.29 6.38 -6.11
CA VAL A 59 7.95 4.98 -6.24
C VAL A 59 7.73 4.42 -4.85
N GLY A 60 6.61 3.73 -4.67
CA GLY A 60 6.34 3.02 -3.42
C GLY A 60 6.75 1.57 -3.54
N VAL A 61 7.21 1.01 -2.43
CA VAL A 61 7.60 -0.40 -2.36
C VAL A 61 6.84 -1.04 -1.20
N ILE A 62 6.11 -2.12 -1.49
CA ILE A 62 5.48 -2.93 -0.46
C ILE A 62 6.29 -4.20 -0.36
N PRO A 63 7.11 -4.37 0.69
CA PRO A 63 7.90 -5.59 0.86
C PRO A 63 6.98 -6.81 1.00
N ARG A 64 7.47 -7.97 0.60
CA ARG A 64 6.70 -9.20 0.65
C ARG A 64 6.00 -9.43 1.98
N ARG A 65 6.73 -9.25 3.08
CA ARG A 65 6.17 -9.48 4.41
C ARG A 65 5.08 -8.49 4.79
N GLU A 66 4.99 -7.36 4.06
CA GLU A 66 3.98 -6.33 4.27
C GLU A 66 2.87 -6.37 3.24
N ALA A 67 2.88 -7.34 2.34
CA ALA A 67 1.93 -7.39 1.23
C ALA A 67 0.57 -7.96 1.63
N THR A 68 0.52 -8.86 2.59
CA THR A 68 -0.73 -9.45 3.06
C THR A 68 -0.65 -9.76 4.55
N LEU A 69 -1.84 -9.87 5.17
CA LEU A 69 -1.94 -10.36 6.54
C LEU A 69 -1.60 -11.85 6.55
N PRO A 70 -0.73 -12.31 7.47
CA PRO A 70 -0.54 -13.75 7.65
C PRO A 70 -1.79 -14.34 8.27
N LEU A 71 -2.22 -15.50 7.76
CA LEU A 71 -3.36 -16.23 8.29
C LEU A 71 -2.86 -17.45 9.04
N PRO A 72 -3.42 -17.73 10.24
CA PRO A 72 -2.90 -18.81 11.07
C PRO A 72 -2.86 -20.18 10.38
N ASP A 73 -3.85 -20.47 9.56
CA ASP A 73 -4.00 -21.77 8.93
C ASP A 73 -3.53 -21.81 7.49
N ARG A 74 -2.87 -20.76 7.03
CA ARG A 74 -2.46 -20.65 5.64
C ARG A 74 -1.06 -20.12 5.53
N LYS A 75 -0.32 -20.74 4.64
CA LYS A 75 0.94 -20.15 4.23
C LYS A 75 0.62 -19.04 3.24
N GLU A 76 1.36 -17.97 3.35
CA GLU A 76 1.28 -16.90 2.38
C GLU A 76 1.62 -17.45 1.01
N LYS A 77 0.75 -17.20 0.04
CA LYS A 77 0.95 -17.71 -1.31
C LYS A 77 1.47 -16.62 -2.22
N ASP A 78 2.48 -16.97 -3.01
CA ASP A 78 3.08 -16.03 -3.95
C ASP A 78 2.06 -15.47 -4.92
N ILE A 79 1.12 -16.30 -5.35
CA ILE A 79 0.10 -15.89 -6.31
C ILE A 79 -0.80 -14.77 -5.73
N ALA A 80 -1.00 -14.75 -4.41
CA ALA A 80 -1.80 -13.70 -3.78
C ALA A 80 -1.14 -12.33 -3.91
N VAL A 81 0.18 -12.30 -3.93
CA VAL A 81 0.94 -11.06 -4.13
C VAL A 81 1.00 -10.70 -5.60
N ILE A 82 1.40 -11.65 -6.44
CA ILE A 82 1.57 -11.44 -7.87
C ILE A 82 0.26 -10.97 -8.53
N SER A 83 -0.87 -11.51 -8.08
CA SER A 83 -2.16 -11.17 -8.67
C SER A 83 -2.58 -9.72 -8.45
N ARG A 84 -1.89 -8.98 -7.59
CA ARG A 84 -2.21 -7.57 -7.36
C ARG A 84 -1.58 -6.64 -8.40
N VAL A 85 -0.67 -7.13 -9.22
CA VAL A 85 -0.08 -6.29 -10.28
C VAL A 85 -1.16 -5.82 -11.24
N GLY A 86 -1.19 -4.52 -11.52
CA GLY A 86 -2.20 -3.90 -12.36
C GLY A 86 -3.48 -3.51 -11.63
N LYS A 87 -3.57 -3.81 -10.34
CA LYS A 87 -4.77 -3.53 -9.54
C LYS A 87 -4.44 -2.53 -8.43
N ALA A 88 -5.49 -1.90 -7.91
CA ALA A 88 -5.34 -1.02 -6.75
C ALA A 88 -4.97 -1.85 -5.52
N VAL A 89 -4.05 -1.31 -4.74
CA VAL A 89 -3.67 -1.90 -3.46
C VAL A 89 -3.77 -0.81 -2.38
N CYS A 90 -4.27 -1.20 -1.21
CA CYS A 90 -4.32 -0.30 -0.07
C CYS A 90 -3.05 -0.43 0.75
N PHE A 91 -2.67 0.65 1.45
CA PHE A 91 -1.46 0.63 2.24
C PHE A 91 -1.42 1.80 3.23
N LYS A 92 -0.54 1.68 4.21
CA LYS A 92 -0.11 2.79 5.05
C LYS A 92 1.35 3.08 4.77
N VAL A 93 1.75 4.32 4.93
CA VAL A 93 3.14 4.73 4.73
C VAL A 93 3.96 4.31 5.95
N LEU A 94 5.00 3.52 5.73
CA LEU A 94 5.92 3.10 6.79
C LEU A 94 7.05 4.11 6.96
N GLY A 95 7.61 4.58 5.86
CA GLY A 95 8.72 5.50 5.93
C GLY A 95 9.34 5.75 4.57
N PHE A 96 10.42 6.48 4.55
CA PHE A 96 11.12 6.89 3.35
C PHE A 96 12.53 6.35 3.38
N GLY A 97 13.04 5.93 2.24
CA GLY A 97 14.37 5.38 2.17
C GLY A 97 14.82 5.19 0.75
N LYS A 98 15.67 4.19 0.52
CA LYS A 98 16.21 3.90 -0.80
C LYS A 98 16.14 2.41 -1.07
N LYS A 99 15.93 2.07 -2.32
CA LYS A 99 16.05 0.71 -2.81
C LYS A 99 16.86 0.77 -4.09
N ASP A 100 17.94 -0.03 -4.17
CA ASP A 100 18.86 -0.04 -5.32
C ASP A 100 19.38 1.37 -5.63
N ASN A 101 19.72 2.12 -4.57
CA ASN A 101 20.24 3.48 -4.65
C ASN A 101 19.26 4.52 -5.17
N ARG A 102 17.98 4.18 -5.28
CA ARG A 102 16.93 5.11 -5.70
C ARG A 102 16.00 5.44 -4.55
N PRO A 103 15.61 6.71 -4.40
CA PRO A 103 14.64 7.07 -3.36
C PRO A 103 13.34 6.32 -3.56
N CYS A 104 12.79 5.81 -2.45
CA CYS A 104 11.49 5.14 -2.48
C CYS A 104 10.75 5.37 -1.18
N VAL A 105 9.47 5.03 -1.19
CA VAL A 105 8.61 5.10 -0.03
C VAL A 105 8.24 3.67 0.34
N PHE A 106 8.52 3.28 1.58
CA PHE A 106 8.14 1.94 2.05
C PHE A 106 6.72 1.96 2.57
N LEU A 107 5.94 1.00 2.12
CA LEU A 107 4.51 0.92 2.35
C LEU A 107 4.12 -0.44 2.92
N SER A 108 2.99 -0.49 3.64
CA SER A 108 2.50 -1.73 4.20
C SER A 108 1.02 -1.92 3.88
N ARG A 109 0.72 -2.89 3.02
CA ARG A 109 -0.64 -3.32 2.79
C ARG A 109 -1.17 -4.06 4.00
N ARG A 110 -0.31 -4.82 4.66
CA ARG A 110 -0.63 -5.53 5.89
C ARG A 110 -1.15 -4.59 6.97
N ALA A 111 -0.45 -3.46 7.19
CA ALA A 111 -0.87 -2.49 8.20
C ALA A 111 -2.25 -1.90 7.89
N ALA A 112 -2.55 -1.65 6.61
CA ALA A 112 -3.86 -1.17 6.21
C ALA A 112 -4.94 -2.21 6.46
N GLN A 113 -4.65 -3.48 6.15
CA GLN A 113 -5.58 -4.57 6.38
C GLN A 113 -5.85 -4.79 7.87
N GLU A 114 -4.82 -4.69 8.70
CA GLU A 114 -4.95 -4.80 10.15
C GLU A 114 -5.86 -3.68 10.70
N ASP A 115 -5.66 -2.46 10.21
CA ASP A 115 -6.49 -1.33 10.62
C ASP A 115 -7.95 -1.57 10.26
N CYS A 116 -8.21 -2.06 9.05
CA CYS A 116 -9.58 -2.36 8.64
C CYS A 116 -10.23 -3.41 9.53
N LEU A 117 -9.49 -4.44 9.93
CA LEU A 117 -10.02 -5.49 10.79
C LEU A 117 -10.30 -4.99 12.20
N GLU A 118 -9.46 -4.11 12.73
CA GLU A 118 -9.57 -3.66 14.10
C GLU A 118 -10.53 -2.48 14.28
N ASN A 119 -10.60 -1.59 13.29
CA ASN A 119 -11.28 -0.31 13.41
C ASN A 119 -12.46 -0.15 12.46
N HIS A 120 -12.69 -1.11 11.61
CA HIS A 120 -13.76 -1.08 10.63
C HIS A 120 -14.41 -2.44 10.49
#